data_caf18a5256b1b3a1d35dabc5b3878a2b
#
_entry.id   caf18a5256b1b3a1d35dabc5b3878a2b
#
_cell.length_a   1.000
_cell.length_b   1.000
_cell.length_c   1.000
_cell.angle_alpha   90.00
_cell.angle_beta   90.00
_cell.angle_gamma   90.00
#
_symmetry.space_group_name_H-M   'P 1'
#
loop_
_entity.id
_entity.type
_entity.pdbx_description
1 polymer ?
#
loop_
_entity_poly.entity_id
_entity_poly.type
_entity_poly.pdbx_seq_one_letter_code
_entity_poly.pdbx_strand_id
1 'polypeptide(L)'
;RMAVAMVKGMQGDDLTSETSIVAEPKHFAGYGIPTGGLNCAPALIGKRDLYTNHLPIFEAAIKEGGALNVMCSYNSIDGIPTSGDY
;
A
#
# COMPACT_ATOMS: atom_id res chain seq x y z
N ARG A 1 8.86 6.94 -6.91
CA ARG A 1 10.15 6.35 -7.40
C ARG A 1 10.64 5.20 -6.52
N MET A 2 10.83 5.43 -5.20
CA MET A 2 11.39 4.39 -4.30
C MET A 2 10.57 3.11 -4.27
N ALA A 3 9.25 3.19 -4.15
CA ALA A 3 8.38 2.02 -4.14
C ALA A 3 8.51 1.19 -5.42
N VAL A 4 8.52 1.84 -6.58
CA VAL A 4 8.71 1.17 -7.89
C VAL A 4 10.07 0.47 -7.95
N ALA A 5 11.14 1.14 -7.53
CA ALA A 5 12.48 0.57 -7.51
C ALA A 5 12.57 -0.64 -6.58
N MET A 6 11.94 -0.57 -5.41
CA MET A 6 11.91 -1.66 -4.43
C MET A 6 11.18 -2.89 -5.00
N VAL A 7 9.98 -2.68 -5.57
CA VAL A 7 9.20 -3.78 -6.20
C VAL A 7 10.00 -4.43 -7.32
N LYS A 8 10.55 -3.65 -8.23
CA LYS A 8 11.38 -4.16 -9.33
C LYS A 8 12.63 -4.88 -8.84
N GLY A 9 13.28 -4.36 -7.82
CA GLY A 9 14.46 -4.99 -7.22
C GLY A 9 14.15 -6.34 -6.57
N MET A 10 13.00 -6.48 -5.91
CA MET A 10 12.57 -7.73 -5.28
C MET A 10 12.09 -8.76 -6.29
N GLN A 11 11.28 -8.35 -7.26
CA GLN A 11 10.68 -9.25 -8.24
C GLN A 11 11.62 -9.58 -9.40
N GLY A 12 12.55 -8.69 -9.73
CA GLY A 12 13.41 -8.84 -10.90
C GLY A 12 12.62 -8.82 -12.22
N ASP A 13 13.26 -9.24 -13.28
CA ASP A 13 12.66 -9.28 -14.63
C ASP A 13 11.93 -10.59 -14.92
N ASP A 14 12.22 -11.64 -14.15
CA ASP A 14 11.64 -12.97 -14.31
C ASP A 14 11.24 -13.56 -12.95
N LEU A 15 9.92 -13.62 -12.70
CA LEU A 15 9.36 -14.15 -11.46
C LEU A 15 9.54 -15.67 -11.30
N THR A 16 9.95 -16.38 -12.34
CA THR A 16 10.26 -17.82 -12.27
C THR A 16 11.69 -18.09 -11.80
N SER A 17 12.50 -17.04 -11.68
CA SER A 17 13.88 -17.15 -11.18
C SER A 17 13.90 -17.57 -9.71
N GLU A 18 14.86 -18.40 -9.34
CA GLU A 18 15.08 -18.88 -7.97
C GLU A 18 15.40 -17.74 -6.97
N THR A 19 15.82 -16.58 -7.48
CA THR A 19 16.15 -15.39 -6.68
C THR A 19 15.03 -14.35 -6.61
N SER A 20 13.93 -14.58 -7.33
CA SER A 20 12.78 -13.67 -7.32
C SER A 20 11.84 -13.93 -6.15
N ILE A 21 11.25 -12.86 -5.62
CA ILE A 21 10.18 -12.93 -4.63
C ILE A 21 9.03 -12.03 -5.06
N VAL A 22 7.81 -12.37 -4.70
CA VAL A 22 6.67 -11.48 -4.91
C VAL A 22 6.75 -10.32 -3.91
N ALA A 23 6.79 -9.10 -4.42
CA ALA A 23 6.74 -7.91 -3.59
C ALA A 23 5.29 -7.62 -3.14
N GLU A 24 5.13 -7.31 -1.86
CA GLU A 24 3.83 -6.99 -1.26
C GLU A 24 3.87 -5.58 -0.65
N PRO A 25 3.50 -4.53 -1.39
CA PRO A 25 3.29 -3.22 -0.80
C PRO A 25 2.24 -3.25 0.30
N LYS A 26 2.56 -2.64 1.44
CA LYS A 26 1.68 -2.64 2.62
C LYS A 26 1.83 -1.35 3.44
N HIS A 27 0.88 -1.02 4.27
CA HIS A 27 -0.45 -1.64 4.42
C HIS A 27 -1.45 -0.73 3.70
N PHE A 28 -2.22 -1.27 2.79
CA PHE A 28 -3.14 -0.50 1.95
C PHE A 28 -4.47 -0.26 2.69
N ALA A 29 -4.78 0.99 3.11
CA ALA A 29 -4.01 2.23 3.05
C ALA A 29 -4.20 3.02 4.35
N GLY A 30 -3.44 4.11 4.53
CA GLY A 30 -3.60 4.98 5.70
C GLY A 30 -3.01 4.44 7.00
N TYR A 31 -2.18 3.42 6.94
CA TYR A 31 -1.56 2.78 8.11
C TYR A 31 -0.74 3.73 8.98
N GLY A 32 -0.05 4.70 8.37
CA GLY A 32 0.95 5.52 9.05
C GLY A 32 0.40 6.71 9.85
N ILE A 33 -0.91 6.95 9.85
CA ILE A 33 -1.56 8.10 10.50
C ILE A 33 -2.75 7.71 11.38
N PRO A 34 -2.61 6.71 12.25
CA PRO A 34 -3.70 6.28 13.12
C PRO A 34 -3.98 7.33 14.20
N THR A 35 -5.24 7.45 14.61
CA THR A 35 -5.65 8.34 15.69
C THR A 35 -4.87 8.04 16.97
N GLY A 36 -4.30 9.09 17.59
CA GLY A 36 -3.52 8.96 18.81
C GLY A 36 -2.21 8.16 18.67
N GLY A 37 -1.77 7.87 17.46
CA GLY A 37 -0.57 7.06 17.22
C GLY A 37 -0.73 5.58 17.60
N LEU A 38 -1.95 5.14 17.84
CA LEU A 38 -2.23 3.77 18.27
C LEU A 38 -2.35 2.85 17.06
N ASN A 39 -1.59 1.77 17.04
CA ASN A 39 -1.62 0.79 15.96
C ASN A 39 -3.04 0.26 15.74
N CYS A 40 -3.47 0.19 14.48
CA CYS A 40 -4.80 -0.25 14.04
C CYS A 40 -5.95 0.71 14.42
N ALA A 41 -5.68 1.85 15.04
CA ALA A 41 -6.71 2.86 15.32
C ALA A 41 -7.25 3.48 14.01
N PRO A 42 -8.47 4.03 14.03
CA PRO A 42 -9.03 4.70 12.87
C PRO A 42 -8.13 5.80 12.33
N ALA A 43 -8.06 5.94 11.02
CA ALA A 43 -7.40 7.04 10.34
C ALA A 43 -8.45 8.03 9.83
N LEU A 44 -8.28 9.29 10.19
CA LEU A 44 -9.12 10.40 9.73
C LEU A 44 -8.34 11.14 8.64
N ILE A 45 -8.58 10.80 7.40
CA ILE A 45 -7.74 11.26 6.28
C ILE A 45 -8.50 12.24 5.39
N GLY A 46 -9.76 11.97 5.09
CA GLY A 46 -10.52 12.66 4.06
C GLY A 46 -10.08 12.27 2.64
N LYS A 47 -11.03 12.29 1.72
CA LYS A 47 -10.80 11.80 0.34
C LYS A 47 -9.66 12.52 -0.38
N ARG A 48 -9.56 13.84 -0.24
CA ARG A 48 -8.54 14.61 -0.95
C ARG A 48 -7.14 14.19 -0.56
N ASP A 49 -6.87 14.08 0.74
CA ASP A 49 -5.56 13.68 1.24
C ASP A 49 -5.25 12.23 0.86
N LEU A 50 -6.24 11.34 1.01
CA LEU A 50 -6.12 9.94 0.60
C LEU A 50 -5.66 9.80 -0.86
N TYR A 51 -6.33 10.48 -1.79
CA TYR A 51 -6.01 10.42 -3.23
C TYR A 51 -4.74 11.19 -3.62
N THR A 52 -4.31 12.15 -2.82
CA THR A 52 -3.12 12.96 -3.13
C THR A 52 -1.85 12.37 -2.55
N ASN A 53 -1.90 11.90 -1.31
CA ASN A 53 -0.69 11.56 -0.55
C ASN A 53 -0.56 10.06 -0.21
N HIS A 54 -1.66 9.30 -0.15
CA HIS A 54 -1.62 7.92 0.32
C HIS A 54 -1.75 6.88 -0.79
N LEU A 55 -2.72 7.03 -1.70
CA LEU A 55 -2.95 6.04 -2.77
C LEU A 55 -1.92 6.08 -3.91
N PRO A 56 -1.36 7.23 -4.33
CA PRO A 56 -0.48 7.26 -5.50
C PRO A 56 0.76 6.37 -5.40
N ILE A 57 1.27 6.14 -4.19
CA ILE A 57 2.43 5.27 -3.99
C ILE A 57 2.09 3.81 -4.30
N PHE A 58 0.90 3.35 -3.90
CA PHE A 58 0.42 2.00 -4.19
C PHE A 58 0.10 1.85 -5.67
N GLU A 59 -0.54 2.85 -6.27
CA GLU A 59 -0.80 2.87 -7.71
C GLU A 59 0.49 2.72 -8.51
N ALA A 60 1.52 3.48 -8.19
CA ALA A 60 2.82 3.38 -8.85
C ALA A 60 3.49 2.02 -8.62
N ALA A 61 3.43 1.49 -7.40
CA ALA A 61 3.99 0.18 -7.07
C ALA A 61 3.35 -0.94 -7.90
N ILE A 62 2.05 -0.86 -8.16
CA ILE A 62 1.30 -1.84 -8.95
C ILE A 62 1.50 -1.59 -10.44
N LYS A 63 1.18 -0.39 -10.93
CA LYS A 63 1.16 -0.10 -12.39
C LYS A 63 2.55 0.00 -12.99
N GLU A 64 3.48 0.65 -12.31
CA GLU A 64 4.84 0.85 -12.80
C GLU A 64 5.82 -0.19 -12.26
N GLY A 65 5.65 -0.61 -11.01
CA GLY A 65 6.51 -1.61 -10.37
C GLY A 65 6.14 -3.03 -10.70
N GLY A 66 4.88 -3.29 -11.05
CA GLY A 66 4.38 -4.62 -11.34
C GLY A 66 4.13 -5.49 -10.10
N ALA A 67 3.87 -4.87 -8.94
CA ALA A 67 3.56 -5.61 -7.72
C ALA A 67 2.32 -6.50 -7.92
N LEU A 68 2.44 -7.76 -7.52
CA LEU A 68 1.39 -8.77 -7.72
C LEU A 68 0.51 -8.99 -6.48
N ASN A 69 0.91 -8.46 -5.34
CA ASN A 69 0.18 -8.60 -4.09
C ASN A 69 0.16 -7.29 -3.32
N VAL A 70 -0.87 -7.09 -2.51
CA VAL A 70 -1.03 -5.93 -1.63
C VAL A 70 -1.66 -6.40 -0.33
N MET A 71 -1.10 -6.01 0.79
CA MET A 71 -1.68 -6.30 2.10
C MET A 71 -2.60 -5.17 2.54
N CYS A 72 -3.85 -5.51 2.86
CA CYS A 72 -4.82 -4.56 3.40
C CYS A 72 -4.40 -4.04 4.78
N SER A 73 -4.68 -2.78 5.07
CA SER A 73 -4.48 -2.20 6.40
C SER A 73 -5.63 -2.55 7.35
N TYR A 74 -5.33 -2.67 8.64
CA TYR A 74 -6.33 -3.00 9.64
C TYR A 74 -7.19 -1.83 10.11
N ASN A 75 -6.73 -0.60 9.88
CA ASN A 75 -7.47 0.60 10.28
C ASN A 75 -8.73 0.80 9.43
N SER A 76 -9.66 1.58 9.94
CA SER A 76 -10.69 2.21 9.13
C SER A 76 -10.19 3.53 8.57
N ILE A 77 -10.75 3.98 7.46
CA ILE A 77 -10.55 5.31 6.89
C ILE A 77 -11.88 6.05 6.98
N ASP A 78 -11.89 7.16 7.71
CA ASP A 78 -13.08 8.01 7.89
C ASP A 78 -14.34 7.20 8.30
N GLY A 79 -14.14 6.18 9.13
CA GLY A 79 -15.19 5.32 9.67
C GLY A 79 -15.52 4.08 8.85
N ILE A 80 -14.91 3.88 7.68
CA ILE A 80 -15.14 2.70 6.83
C ILE A 80 -13.93 1.77 6.94
N PRO A 81 -14.12 0.47 7.26
CA PRO A 81 -13.02 -0.50 7.25
C PRO A 81 -12.33 -0.54 5.89
N THR A 82 -11.00 -0.46 5.87
CA THR A 82 -10.22 -0.41 4.62
C THR A 82 -10.49 -1.61 3.70
N SER A 83 -10.75 -2.76 4.28
CA SER A 83 -11.08 -3.99 3.53
C SER A 83 -12.50 -4.02 2.94
N GLY A 84 -13.35 -3.08 3.31
CA GLY A 84 -14.74 -2.98 2.86
C GLY A 84 -15.09 -1.67 2.17
N ASP A 85 -14.10 -0.83 1.88
CA ASP A 85 -14.28 0.45 1.19
C ASP A 85 -14.22 0.25 -0.33
N TYR A 86 -15.20 0.81 -1.05
CA TYR A 86 -15.35 0.69 -2.50
C TYR A 86 -15.16 2.03 -3.19
#